data_244efa676ce0f297d5de6b30ad1f89d2
#
_entry.id   244efa676ce0f297d5de6b30ad1f89d2
#
_cell.length_a   1.000
_cell.length_b   1.000
_cell.length_c   1.000
_cell.angle_alpha   90.00
_cell.angle_beta   90.00
_cell.angle_gamma   90.00
#
_symmetry.space_group_name_H-M   'P 1'
#
loop_
_entity.id
_entity.type
_entity.pdbx_description
1 polymer ?
#
loop_
_entity_poly.entity_id
_entity_poly.type
_entity_poly.pdbx_seq_one_letter_code
_entity_poly.pdbx_strand_id
1 'polypeptide(L)'
;AFMDTIDYDSITAAKRLIQEAEANGGRLHVTGIGKPGHVSGYAASLFSSTGTPTYELHGTECVHGSAGQVKPGDVVIAISNSGNTTELKATVSCLKGNGVKIISLTGNPDSWLAKEGDVTLIAGVKEEGDPMNKPPRASIIVEILMLQSLSILLQEDFGLNPQQYVKWHPGGSLGASIREGK
;
A
#
# COMPACT_ATOMS: atom_id res chain seq x y z
N ALA A 1 12.02 -0.15 18.85
CA ALA A 1 12.18 -0.26 17.38
C ALA A 1 10.91 0.22 16.69
N PHE A 2 10.91 0.37 15.32
CA PHE A 2 9.71 0.81 14.58
C PHE A 2 8.49 -0.08 14.87
N MET A 3 8.68 -1.39 14.94
CA MET A 3 7.59 -2.34 15.25
C MET A 3 6.85 -2.03 16.56
N ASP A 4 7.53 -1.44 17.54
CA ASP A 4 6.95 -1.08 18.85
C ASP A 4 6.11 0.22 18.76
N THR A 5 6.18 0.93 17.65
CA THR A 5 5.46 2.20 17.41
C THR A 5 4.31 2.06 16.42
N ILE A 6 4.06 0.85 15.92
CA ILE A 6 2.95 0.59 14.98
C ILE A 6 1.62 0.79 15.71
N ASP A 7 0.79 1.65 15.16
CA ASP A 7 -0.59 1.80 15.58
C ASP A 7 -1.48 0.73 14.92
N TYR A 8 -1.79 -0.31 15.68
CA TYR A 8 -2.61 -1.42 15.22
C TYR A 8 -4.07 -1.03 14.95
N ASP A 9 -4.58 0.01 15.60
CA ASP A 9 -5.94 0.51 15.33
C ASP A 9 -6.01 1.13 13.94
N SER A 10 -5.01 1.91 13.54
CA SER A 10 -4.91 2.46 12.19
C SER A 10 -4.80 1.37 11.11
N ILE A 11 -3.99 0.31 11.34
CA ILE A 11 -3.90 -0.82 10.39
C ILE A 11 -5.25 -1.54 10.29
N THR A 12 -5.92 -1.75 11.42
CA THR A 12 -7.25 -2.38 11.44
C THR A 12 -8.29 -1.51 10.72
N ALA A 13 -8.23 -0.20 10.86
CA ALA A 13 -9.09 0.73 10.13
C ALA A 13 -8.81 0.68 8.61
N ALA A 14 -7.53 0.63 8.20
CA ALA A 14 -7.16 0.48 6.79
C ALA A 14 -7.66 -0.85 6.21
N LYS A 15 -7.50 -1.95 6.95
CA LYS A 15 -8.03 -3.28 6.56
C LYS A 15 -9.54 -3.21 6.32
N ARG A 16 -10.29 -2.65 7.26
CA ARG A 16 -11.75 -2.53 7.15
C ARG A 16 -12.16 -1.72 5.92
N LEU A 17 -11.49 -0.59 5.68
CA LEU A 17 -11.78 0.27 4.53
C LEU A 17 -11.58 -0.48 3.21
N ILE A 18 -10.52 -1.29 3.09
CA ILE A 18 -10.26 -2.14 1.91
C ILE A 18 -11.35 -3.19 1.75
N GLN A 19 -11.68 -3.91 2.82
CA GLN A 19 -12.71 -4.96 2.79
C GLN A 19 -14.10 -4.42 2.46
N GLU A 20 -14.47 -3.26 3.00
CA GLU A 20 -15.73 -2.58 2.67
C GLU A 20 -15.78 -2.18 1.19
N ALA A 21 -14.67 -1.68 0.64
CA ALA A 21 -14.59 -1.37 -0.79
C ALA A 21 -14.76 -2.62 -1.65
N GLU A 22 -14.02 -3.69 -1.36
CA GLU A 22 -14.11 -4.97 -2.09
C GLU A 22 -15.53 -5.56 -2.03
N ALA A 23 -16.17 -5.55 -0.86
CA ALA A 23 -17.54 -6.05 -0.67
C ALA A 23 -18.57 -5.26 -1.52
N ASN A 24 -18.28 -4.01 -1.86
CA ASN A 24 -19.08 -3.16 -2.72
C ASN A 24 -18.60 -3.11 -4.17
N GLY A 25 -17.70 -4.03 -4.56
CA GLY A 25 -17.16 -4.13 -5.92
C GLY A 25 -16.11 -3.06 -6.25
N GLY A 26 -15.58 -2.36 -5.25
CA GLY A 26 -14.40 -1.50 -5.37
C GLY A 26 -13.11 -2.31 -5.47
N ARG A 27 -12.01 -1.62 -5.75
CA ARG A 27 -10.68 -2.22 -5.94
C ARG A 27 -9.65 -1.49 -5.11
N LEU A 28 -8.56 -2.19 -4.80
CA LEU A 28 -7.40 -1.59 -4.16
C LEU A 28 -6.37 -1.17 -5.20
N HIS A 29 -5.85 0.04 -5.05
CA HIS A 29 -4.72 0.55 -5.82
C HIS A 29 -3.63 1.06 -4.88
N VAL A 30 -2.39 1.09 -5.35
CA VAL A 30 -1.26 1.66 -4.60
C VAL A 30 -0.50 2.61 -5.49
N THR A 31 -0.09 3.76 -4.97
CA THR A 31 0.65 4.79 -5.70
C THR A 31 1.70 5.46 -4.83
N GLY A 32 2.70 6.04 -5.48
CA GLY A 32 3.77 6.81 -4.87
C GLY A 32 4.63 7.47 -5.94
N ILE A 33 5.53 8.36 -5.53
CA ILE A 33 6.45 9.06 -6.44
C ILE A 33 7.89 8.69 -6.12
N GLY A 34 8.72 8.38 -7.13
CA GLY A 34 10.11 7.98 -6.96
C GLY A 34 10.23 6.62 -6.29
N LYS A 35 11.04 6.49 -5.22
CA LYS A 35 11.23 5.20 -4.51
C LYS A 35 9.94 4.65 -3.89
N PRO A 36 9.06 5.45 -3.26
CA PRO A 36 7.72 5.00 -2.88
C PRO A 36 6.88 4.46 -4.04
N GLY A 37 7.08 4.93 -5.28
CA GLY A 37 6.47 4.36 -6.47
C GLY A 37 6.90 2.91 -6.73
N HIS A 38 8.20 2.59 -6.53
CA HIS A 38 8.65 1.20 -6.60
C HIS A 38 8.10 0.33 -5.47
N VAL A 39 7.89 0.92 -4.28
CA VAL A 39 7.19 0.26 -3.17
C VAL A 39 5.74 -0.02 -3.55
N SER A 40 5.07 0.87 -4.30
CA SER A 40 3.69 0.65 -4.74
C SER A 40 3.55 -0.57 -5.66
N GLY A 41 4.49 -0.75 -6.60
CA GLY A 41 4.52 -1.95 -7.45
C GLY A 41 4.76 -3.23 -6.65
N TYR A 42 5.71 -3.19 -5.69
CA TYR A 42 5.92 -4.29 -4.75
C TYR A 42 4.65 -4.62 -3.95
N ALA A 43 3.99 -3.60 -3.39
CA ALA A 43 2.78 -3.78 -2.60
C ALA A 43 1.63 -4.37 -3.43
N ALA A 44 1.42 -3.89 -4.65
CA ALA A 44 0.41 -4.43 -5.55
C ALA A 44 0.64 -5.92 -5.85
N SER A 45 1.89 -6.31 -6.07
CA SER A 45 2.27 -7.72 -6.24
C SER A 45 2.03 -8.54 -4.96
N LEU A 46 2.46 -8.03 -3.80
CA LEU A 46 2.30 -8.71 -2.51
C LEU A 46 0.83 -8.97 -2.19
N PHE A 47 -0.01 -7.93 -2.18
CA PHE A 47 -1.43 -8.06 -1.85
C PHE A 47 -2.17 -9.00 -2.81
N SER A 48 -1.91 -8.86 -4.13
CA SER A 48 -2.50 -9.75 -5.13
C SER A 48 -2.11 -11.21 -4.91
N SER A 49 -0.86 -11.47 -4.54
CA SER A 49 -0.36 -12.83 -4.30
C SER A 49 -0.89 -13.47 -3.01
N THR A 50 -1.46 -12.67 -2.12
CA THR A 50 -1.97 -13.12 -0.82
C THR A 50 -3.50 -13.01 -0.67
N GLY A 51 -4.22 -12.66 -1.75
CA GLY A 51 -5.67 -12.76 -1.79
C GLY A 51 -6.43 -11.45 -1.96
N THR A 52 -5.75 -10.31 -1.97
CA THR A 52 -6.34 -8.99 -2.16
C THR A 52 -5.93 -8.45 -3.54
N PRO A 53 -6.77 -8.54 -4.58
CA PRO A 53 -6.45 -8.04 -5.92
C PRO A 53 -6.11 -6.54 -5.87
N THR A 54 -4.87 -6.22 -6.19
CA THR A 54 -4.32 -4.87 -6.03
C THR A 54 -3.60 -4.43 -7.30
N TYR A 55 -3.73 -3.16 -7.64
CA TYR A 55 -3.18 -2.59 -8.86
C TYR A 55 -2.22 -1.44 -8.55
N GLU A 56 -1.07 -1.45 -9.21
CA GLU A 56 -0.20 -0.29 -9.20
C GLU A 56 -0.81 0.84 -10.02
N LEU A 57 -0.79 2.06 -9.48
CA LEU A 57 -1.20 3.28 -10.17
C LEU A 57 0.00 4.23 -10.25
N HIS A 58 0.46 4.52 -11.45
CA HIS A 58 1.61 5.39 -11.65
C HIS A 58 1.30 6.84 -11.25
N GLY A 59 1.99 7.33 -10.20
CA GLY A 59 1.64 8.60 -9.57
C GLY A 59 1.64 9.80 -10.53
N THR A 60 2.69 9.99 -11.34
CA THR A 60 2.77 11.14 -12.25
C THR A 60 1.84 11.00 -13.47
N GLU A 61 1.63 9.79 -13.97
CA GLU A 61 0.72 9.55 -15.11
C GLU A 61 -0.76 9.70 -14.73
N CYS A 62 -1.06 9.70 -13.44
CA CYS A 62 -2.42 9.84 -12.93
C CYS A 62 -3.09 11.13 -13.44
N VAL A 63 -2.38 12.25 -13.39
CA VAL A 63 -2.88 13.57 -13.87
C VAL A 63 -2.85 13.72 -15.40
N HIS A 64 -2.33 12.72 -16.10
CA HIS A 64 -2.25 12.67 -17.56
C HIS A 64 -3.16 11.58 -18.17
N GLY A 65 -4.14 11.10 -17.41
CA GLY A 65 -5.17 10.16 -17.88
C GLY A 65 -5.22 8.82 -17.16
N SER A 66 -4.13 8.39 -16.48
CA SER A 66 -4.13 7.11 -15.75
C SER A 66 -5.08 7.09 -14.56
N ALA A 67 -5.60 8.24 -14.10
CA ALA A 67 -6.70 8.30 -13.14
C ALA A 67 -7.98 7.60 -13.63
N GLY A 68 -8.12 7.36 -14.94
CA GLY A 68 -9.19 6.52 -15.48
C GLY A 68 -9.15 5.05 -15.05
N GLN A 69 -8.07 4.60 -14.40
CA GLN A 69 -8.00 3.26 -13.80
C GLN A 69 -8.92 3.12 -12.58
N VAL A 70 -9.21 4.20 -11.86
CA VAL A 70 -10.04 4.16 -10.66
C VAL A 70 -11.50 4.52 -10.98
N LYS A 71 -12.40 4.03 -10.13
CA LYS A 71 -13.82 4.36 -10.14
C LYS A 71 -14.27 4.76 -8.73
N PRO A 72 -15.43 5.43 -8.59
CA PRO A 72 -16.00 5.70 -7.27
C PRO A 72 -16.13 4.43 -6.42
N GLY A 73 -15.71 4.50 -5.17
CA GLY A 73 -15.69 3.37 -4.24
C GLY A 73 -14.40 2.55 -4.23
N ASP A 74 -13.46 2.81 -5.13
CA ASP A 74 -12.10 2.24 -5.03
C ASP A 74 -11.34 2.85 -3.84
N VAL A 75 -10.33 2.13 -3.34
CA VAL A 75 -9.39 2.59 -2.32
C VAL A 75 -8.01 2.73 -2.92
N VAL A 76 -7.30 3.79 -2.58
CA VAL A 76 -5.91 4.02 -3.01
C VAL A 76 -5.01 4.20 -1.79
N ILE A 77 -3.97 3.37 -1.65
CA ILE A 77 -2.88 3.60 -0.72
C ILE A 77 -1.89 4.57 -1.39
N ALA A 78 -1.72 5.75 -0.82
CA ALA A 78 -0.78 6.77 -1.30
C ALA A 78 0.43 6.84 -0.37
N ILE A 79 1.64 6.64 -0.92
CA ILE A 79 2.88 6.48 -0.16
C ILE A 79 3.79 7.68 -0.35
N SER A 80 4.18 8.33 0.76
CA SER A 80 5.19 9.39 0.77
C SER A 80 5.73 9.62 2.17
N ASN A 81 7.02 9.37 2.41
CA ASN A 81 7.63 9.60 3.72
C ASN A 81 7.44 11.04 4.22
N SER A 82 7.68 12.06 3.41
CA SER A 82 7.45 13.46 3.79
C SER A 82 5.96 13.82 3.85
N GLY A 83 5.11 13.14 3.08
CA GLY A 83 3.70 13.43 2.91
C GLY A 83 3.41 14.78 2.24
N ASN A 84 4.43 15.42 1.63
CA ASN A 84 4.33 16.76 1.04
C ASN A 84 4.80 16.85 -0.42
N THR A 85 5.08 15.72 -1.06
CA THR A 85 5.52 15.64 -2.46
C THR A 85 4.49 16.28 -3.38
N THR A 86 4.90 17.29 -4.15
CA THR A 86 3.99 18.12 -4.96
C THR A 86 3.23 17.30 -6.01
N GLU A 87 3.92 16.41 -6.69
CA GLU A 87 3.32 15.52 -7.70
C GLU A 87 2.28 14.60 -7.07
N LEU A 88 2.57 14.07 -5.88
CA LEU A 88 1.62 13.20 -5.17
C LEU A 88 0.38 13.98 -4.68
N LYS A 89 0.54 15.25 -4.31
CA LYS A 89 -0.61 16.12 -3.99
C LYS A 89 -1.56 16.24 -5.18
N ALA A 90 -1.02 16.51 -6.36
CA ALA A 90 -1.81 16.59 -7.59
C ALA A 90 -2.52 15.26 -7.89
N THR A 91 -1.80 14.14 -7.76
CA THR A 91 -2.32 12.78 -7.92
C THR A 91 -3.47 12.50 -6.96
N VAL A 92 -3.27 12.67 -5.66
CA VAL A 92 -4.29 12.40 -4.64
C VAL A 92 -5.51 13.31 -4.81
N SER A 93 -5.32 14.59 -5.14
CA SER A 93 -6.42 15.51 -5.42
C SER A 93 -7.25 15.05 -6.63
N CYS A 94 -6.61 14.61 -7.70
CA CYS A 94 -7.27 14.05 -8.88
C CYS A 94 -8.06 12.78 -8.51
N LEU A 95 -7.47 11.86 -7.76
CA LEU A 95 -8.09 10.60 -7.34
C LEU A 95 -9.32 10.84 -6.45
N LYS A 96 -9.21 11.75 -5.47
CA LYS A 96 -10.36 12.14 -4.62
C LYS A 96 -11.49 12.73 -5.44
N GLY A 97 -11.17 13.52 -6.47
CA GLY A 97 -12.14 14.05 -7.43
C GLY A 97 -12.89 12.95 -8.19
N ASN A 98 -12.29 11.76 -8.35
CA ASN A 98 -12.92 10.58 -8.93
C ASN A 98 -13.68 9.70 -7.91
N GLY A 99 -13.85 10.15 -6.66
CA GLY A 99 -14.67 9.49 -5.65
C GLY A 99 -14.02 8.27 -4.99
N VAL A 100 -12.68 8.19 -4.97
CA VAL A 100 -11.95 7.14 -4.26
C VAL A 100 -11.69 7.53 -2.80
N LYS A 101 -11.45 6.53 -1.97
CA LYS A 101 -10.97 6.68 -0.60
C LYS A 101 -9.45 6.56 -0.54
N ILE A 102 -8.82 7.33 0.34
CA ILE A 102 -7.36 7.38 0.47
C ILE A 102 -6.91 6.77 1.79
N ILE A 103 -6.01 5.80 1.71
CA ILE A 103 -5.17 5.38 2.84
C ILE A 103 -3.82 6.07 2.66
N SER A 104 -3.50 6.99 3.55
CA SER A 104 -2.21 7.68 3.57
C SER A 104 -1.16 6.81 4.27
N LEU A 105 -0.02 6.58 3.63
CA LEU A 105 1.14 5.96 4.26
C LEU A 105 2.28 6.98 4.26
N THR A 106 2.61 7.52 5.44
CA THR A 106 3.56 8.64 5.57
C THR A 106 4.37 8.55 6.85
N GLY A 107 5.57 9.12 6.85
CA GLY A 107 6.40 9.29 8.05
C GLY A 107 6.06 10.52 8.87
N ASN A 108 5.23 11.44 8.34
CA ASN A 108 4.91 12.71 8.97
C ASN A 108 3.41 12.85 9.25
N PRO A 109 2.97 12.72 10.51
CA PRO A 109 1.56 12.80 10.89
C PRO A 109 0.93 14.17 10.64
N ASP A 110 1.75 15.23 10.58
CA ASP A 110 1.28 16.61 10.34
C ASP A 110 1.26 17.00 8.86
N SER A 111 1.66 16.08 7.98
CA SER A 111 1.76 16.32 6.55
C SER A 111 0.42 16.56 5.87
N TRP A 112 0.48 17.16 4.68
CA TRP A 112 -0.71 17.31 3.84
C TRP A 112 -1.34 15.94 3.54
N LEU A 113 -0.53 14.93 3.18
CA LEU A 113 -1.02 13.59 2.85
C LEU A 113 -1.76 12.93 4.03
N ALA A 114 -1.21 13.08 5.26
CA ALA A 114 -1.87 12.56 6.45
C ALA A 114 -3.26 13.16 6.67
N LYS A 115 -3.41 14.47 6.39
CA LYS A 115 -4.69 15.19 6.54
C LYS A 115 -5.71 14.86 5.44
N GLU A 116 -5.25 14.41 4.28
CA GLU A 116 -6.10 14.03 3.15
C GLU A 116 -6.58 12.57 3.21
N GLY A 117 -5.95 11.73 4.03
CA GLY A 117 -6.33 10.33 4.18
C GLY A 117 -7.64 10.13 4.90
N ASP A 118 -8.47 9.20 4.42
CA ASP A 118 -9.60 8.67 5.18
C ASP A 118 -9.09 7.79 6.34
N VAL A 119 -7.93 7.16 6.15
CA VAL A 119 -7.13 6.46 7.17
C VAL A 119 -5.67 6.82 6.97
N THR A 120 -4.93 7.00 8.05
CA THR A 120 -3.50 7.32 7.99
C THR A 120 -2.66 6.27 8.73
N LEU A 121 -1.71 5.70 8.00
CA LEU A 121 -0.70 4.78 8.53
C LEU A 121 0.61 5.57 8.69
N ILE A 122 1.14 5.60 9.90
CA ILE A 122 2.39 6.30 10.19
C ILE A 122 3.56 5.34 10.13
N ALA A 123 4.45 5.55 9.16
CA ALA A 123 5.67 4.78 8.93
C ALA A 123 6.87 5.72 8.80
N GLY A 124 7.27 6.32 9.90
CA GLY A 124 8.36 7.29 9.94
C GLY A 124 9.63 6.75 10.56
N VAL A 125 10.75 7.36 10.20
CA VAL A 125 12.07 7.11 10.77
C VAL A 125 12.72 8.44 11.15
N LYS A 126 13.59 8.43 12.18
CA LYS A 126 14.36 9.60 12.58
C LYS A 126 15.53 9.88 11.63
N GLU A 127 16.13 8.82 11.11
CA GLU A 127 17.32 8.87 10.27
C GLU A 127 17.23 7.81 9.18
N GLU A 128 17.75 8.16 8.00
CA GLU A 128 17.83 7.25 6.84
C GLU A 128 19.01 6.28 6.91
N GLY A 129 19.96 6.50 7.83
CA GLY A 129 21.04 5.58 8.12
C GLY A 129 22.31 5.81 7.31
N ASP A 130 22.50 7.00 6.72
CA ASP A 130 23.73 7.43 6.06
C ASP A 130 24.12 8.86 6.48
N PRO A 131 25.39 9.30 6.28
CA PRO A 131 25.86 10.61 6.75
C PRO A 131 25.11 11.80 6.16
N MET A 132 24.49 11.67 4.99
CA MET A 132 23.71 12.75 4.36
C MET A 132 22.29 12.81 4.93
N ASN A 133 21.77 11.73 5.45
CA ASN A 133 20.39 11.58 5.94
C ASN A 133 19.33 12.06 4.91
N LYS A 134 19.57 11.79 3.62
CA LYS A 134 18.73 12.27 2.50
C LYS A 134 18.20 11.14 1.61
N PRO A 135 19.03 10.20 1.12
CA PRO A 135 18.52 9.12 0.28
C PRO A 135 17.54 8.26 1.08
N PRO A 136 16.31 8.02 0.58
CA PRO A 136 15.36 7.14 1.25
C PRO A 136 15.89 5.72 1.35
N ARG A 137 16.14 5.25 2.58
CA ARG A 137 16.67 3.93 2.92
C ARG A 137 15.84 3.29 4.03
N ALA A 138 15.98 3.77 5.27
CA ALA A 138 15.23 3.27 6.41
C ALA A 138 13.72 3.57 6.28
N SER A 139 13.35 4.73 5.73
CA SER A 139 11.94 5.06 5.44
C SER A 139 11.30 4.04 4.51
N ILE A 140 11.97 3.62 3.44
CA ILE A 140 11.46 2.59 2.52
C ILE A 140 11.24 1.25 3.24
N ILE A 141 12.14 0.87 4.14
CA ILE A 141 12.01 -0.38 4.90
C ILE A 141 10.77 -0.35 5.79
N VAL A 142 10.50 0.76 6.49
CA VAL A 142 9.34 0.85 7.37
C VAL A 142 8.02 1.01 6.60
N GLU A 143 8.03 1.64 5.41
CA GLU A 143 6.90 1.63 4.48
C GLU A 143 6.54 0.18 4.08
N ILE A 144 7.54 -0.61 3.69
CA ILE A 144 7.35 -2.03 3.34
C ILE A 144 6.86 -2.83 4.55
N LEU A 145 7.42 -2.63 5.75
CA LEU A 145 6.98 -3.34 6.96
C LEU A 145 5.51 -3.05 7.30
N MET A 146 5.06 -1.80 7.13
CA MET A 146 3.66 -1.41 7.34
C MET A 146 2.74 -2.12 6.34
N LEU A 147 3.11 -2.16 5.06
CA LEU A 147 2.36 -2.84 4.01
C LEU A 147 2.33 -4.37 4.21
N GLN A 148 3.45 -4.96 4.65
CA GLN A 148 3.51 -6.37 5.04
C GLN A 148 2.53 -6.68 6.18
N SER A 149 2.51 -5.84 7.23
CA SER A 149 1.61 -6.01 8.37
C SER A 149 0.14 -5.97 7.94
N LEU A 150 -0.22 -5.01 7.08
CA LEU A 150 -1.57 -4.93 6.50
C LEU A 150 -1.91 -6.14 5.64
N SER A 151 -0.96 -6.60 4.81
CA SER A 151 -1.13 -7.79 3.97
C SER A 151 -1.41 -9.06 4.77
N ILE A 152 -0.70 -9.25 5.90
CA ILE A 152 -0.91 -10.41 6.78
C ILE A 152 -2.34 -10.40 7.34
N LEU A 153 -2.83 -9.26 7.82
CA LEU A 153 -4.18 -9.15 8.37
C LEU A 153 -5.28 -9.38 7.31
N LEU A 154 -5.07 -8.91 6.09
CA LEU A 154 -5.98 -9.17 4.96
C LEU A 154 -5.96 -10.64 4.55
N GLN A 155 -4.79 -11.25 4.49
CA GLN A 155 -4.60 -12.67 4.16
C GLN A 155 -5.26 -13.60 5.19
N GLU A 156 -5.15 -13.27 6.49
CA GLU A 156 -5.80 -14.03 7.56
C GLU A 156 -7.33 -14.05 7.38
N ASP A 157 -7.92 -12.88 7.13
CA ASP A 157 -9.37 -12.75 6.94
C ASP A 157 -9.84 -13.40 5.63
N PHE A 158 -9.01 -13.37 4.56
CA PHE A 158 -9.27 -14.05 3.31
C PHE A 158 -9.24 -15.59 3.46
N GLY A 159 -8.52 -16.11 4.46
CA GLY A 159 -8.36 -17.54 4.69
C GLY A 159 -7.56 -18.26 3.60
N LEU A 160 -6.48 -17.61 3.11
CA LEU A 160 -5.62 -18.16 2.08
C LEU A 160 -5.08 -19.53 2.51
N ASN A 161 -5.37 -20.56 1.72
CA ASN A 161 -4.90 -21.91 1.94
C ASN A 161 -3.81 -22.32 0.92
N PRO A 162 -3.01 -23.37 1.21
CA PRO A 162 -1.94 -23.82 0.33
C PRO A 162 -2.41 -24.15 -1.10
N GLN A 163 -3.59 -24.72 -1.27
CA GLN A 163 -4.13 -25.11 -2.57
C GLN A 163 -4.44 -23.88 -3.43
N GLN A 164 -4.99 -22.82 -2.84
CA GLN A 164 -5.22 -21.55 -3.53
C GLN A 164 -3.90 -20.83 -3.82
N TYR A 165 -2.95 -20.84 -2.86
CA TYR A 165 -1.64 -20.23 -3.04
C TYR A 165 -0.89 -20.81 -4.25
N VAL A 166 -0.91 -22.15 -4.42
CA VAL A 166 -0.26 -22.83 -5.57
C VAL A 166 -0.87 -22.42 -6.91
N LYS A 167 -2.18 -22.16 -6.97
CA LYS A 167 -2.83 -21.70 -8.21
C LYS A 167 -2.32 -20.36 -8.66
N TRP A 168 -1.99 -19.47 -7.71
CA TRP A 168 -1.44 -18.15 -8.00
C TRP A 168 0.09 -18.15 -8.16
N HIS A 169 0.76 -19.21 -7.67
CA HIS A 169 2.21 -19.40 -7.75
C HIS A 169 2.55 -20.73 -8.45
N PRO A 170 2.15 -20.91 -9.73
CA PRO A 170 2.36 -22.18 -10.43
C PRO A 170 3.82 -22.48 -10.73
N GLY A 171 4.67 -21.44 -10.76
CA GLY A 171 6.12 -21.55 -10.97
C GLY A 171 6.93 -21.52 -9.68
N GLY A 172 8.20 -21.85 -9.79
CA GLY A 172 9.18 -21.75 -8.71
C GLY A 172 9.09 -22.83 -7.65
N SER A 173 10.03 -22.78 -6.70
CA SER A 173 10.21 -23.80 -5.65
C SER A 173 9.08 -23.82 -4.63
N LEU A 174 8.48 -22.67 -4.31
CA LEU A 174 7.38 -22.57 -3.34
C LEU A 174 6.14 -23.34 -3.81
N GLY A 175 5.72 -23.13 -5.06
CA GLY A 175 4.60 -23.88 -5.62
C GLY A 175 4.89 -25.38 -5.75
N ALA A 176 6.14 -25.74 -6.07
CA ALA A 176 6.57 -27.14 -6.14
C ALA A 176 6.53 -27.82 -4.76
N SER A 177 7.05 -27.17 -3.71
CA SER A 177 7.07 -27.73 -2.35
C SER A 177 5.67 -28.06 -1.82
N ILE A 178 4.69 -27.18 -2.06
CA ILE A 178 3.31 -27.41 -1.63
C ILE A 178 2.67 -28.56 -2.43
N ARG A 179 2.92 -28.66 -3.76
CA ARG A 179 2.42 -29.78 -4.57
C ARG A 179 3.01 -31.12 -4.15
N GLU A 180 4.25 -31.12 -3.67
CA GLU A 180 4.97 -32.32 -3.20
C GLU A 180 4.69 -32.64 -1.73
N GLY A 181 3.88 -31.85 -1.03
CA GLY A 181 3.54 -32.05 0.38
C GLY A 181 4.70 -31.81 1.35
N LYS A 182 5.62 -30.93 0.98
CA LYS A 182 6.79 -30.52 1.81
C LYS A 182 6.52 -29.23 2.54
#